data_a00a99b7a957aac89bba4637432f5bd5
#
_entry.id   a00a99b7a957aac89bba4637432f5bd5
#
_cell.length_a   1.000
_cell.length_b   1.000
_cell.length_c   1.000
_cell.angle_alpha   90.00
_cell.angle_beta   90.00
_cell.angle_gamma   90.00
#
_symmetry.space_group_name_H-M   'P 1'
#
loop_
_entity.id
_entity.type
_entity.pdbx_description
1 polymer ?
#
loop_
_entity_poly.entity_id
_entity_poly.type
_entity_poly.pdbx_seq_one_letter_code
_entity_poly.pdbx_strand_id
1 'polypeptide(L)'
;GQQPSNLFMFDEMRTIIDKNINNIWFQEAFLYCDELETAGQVDVIGEYEGKLSIIDFKTSRKPKKVEWITNYFMQCSFYAKAFEERTGVQIEQGVILIGVDGSEPQVFKFDTSEYLEHFKAVREKYKEIHEQKTVHNN
;
A
#
# COMPACT_ATOMS: atom_id res chain seq x y z
N GLY A 1 18.49 24.76 2.60
CA GLY A 1 17.31 24.87 1.78
C GLY A 1 16.99 23.59 1.03
N GLN A 2 15.77 23.49 0.55
CA GLN A 2 15.35 22.33 -0.21
C GLN A 2 16.01 22.33 -1.59
N GLN A 3 16.34 21.15 -2.06
CA GLN A 3 16.90 21.02 -3.39
C GLN A 3 15.80 21.21 -4.45
N PRO A 4 16.12 21.83 -5.60
CA PRO A 4 15.11 22.05 -6.65
C PRO A 4 14.43 20.77 -7.11
N SER A 5 15.14 19.64 -7.15
CA SER A 5 14.58 18.36 -7.55
C SER A 5 13.43 17.91 -6.64
N ASN A 6 13.56 18.17 -5.32
CA ASN A 6 12.52 17.81 -4.36
C ASN A 6 11.26 18.66 -4.56
N LEU A 7 11.42 19.95 -4.81
CA LEU A 7 10.29 20.85 -5.08
C LEU A 7 9.54 20.42 -6.33
N PHE A 8 10.28 20.09 -7.39
CA PHE A 8 9.68 19.62 -8.63
C PHE A 8 8.87 18.32 -8.41
N MET A 9 9.43 17.39 -7.66
CA MET A 9 8.78 16.12 -7.35
C MET A 9 7.46 16.34 -6.59
N PHE A 10 7.45 17.20 -5.59
CA PHE A 10 6.25 17.51 -4.82
C PHE A 10 5.18 18.18 -5.68
N ASP A 11 5.55 19.08 -6.57
CA ASP A 11 4.60 19.75 -7.46
C ASP A 11 3.96 18.75 -8.42
N GLU A 12 4.74 17.82 -8.96
CA GLU A 12 4.24 16.76 -9.84
C GLU A 12 3.28 15.84 -9.10
N MET A 13 3.64 15.42 -7.88
CA MET A 13 2.79 14.58 -7.04
C MET A 13 1.49 15.27 -6.69
N ARG A 14 1.56 16.58 -6.36
CA ARG A 14 0.38 17.36 -6.03
C ARG A 14 -0.59 17.43 -7.20
N THR A 15 -0.08 17.57 -8.41
CA THR A 15 -0.92 17.61 -9.61
C THR A 15 -1.70 16.30 -9.77
N ILE A 16 -1.04 15.16 -9.57
CA ILE A 16 -1.69 13.85 -9.62
C ILE A 16 -2.74 13.72 -8.51
N ILE A 17 -2.40 14.12 -7.30
CA ILE A 17 -3.30 14.06 -6.15
C ILE A 17 -4.53 14.90 -6.38
N ASP A 18 -4.36 16.16 -6.76
CA ASP A 18 -5.47 17.09 -6.96
C ASP A 18 -6.41 16.65 -8.08
N LYS A 19 -5.86 16.03 -9.13
CA LYS A 19 -6.65 15.57 -10.26
C LYS A 19 -7.41 14.29 -9.99
N ASN A 20 -6.81 13.35 -9.26
CA ASN A 20 -7.30 11.97 -9.21
C ASN A 20 -7.87 11.55 -7.85
N ILE A 21 -7.49 12.21 -6.76
CA ILE A 21 -7.94 11.84 -5.42
C ILE A 21 -9.09 12.76 -4.99
N ASN A 22 -10.22 12.15 -4.68
CA ASN A 22 -11.40 12.84 -4.16
C ASN A 22 -11.88 12.14 -2.89
N ASN A 23 -12.73 12.82 -2.11
CA ASN A 23 -13.42 12.23 -0.97
C ASN A 23 -12.49 11.39 -0.09
N ILE A 24 -11.53 12.06 0.54
CA ILE A 24 -10.61 11.39 1.46
C ILE A 24 -11.38 11.00 2.72
N TRP A 25 -11.41 9.69 3.02
CA TRP A 25 -12.07 9.15 4.18
C TRP A 25 -11.18 9.16 5.41
N PHE A 26 -9.90 8.76 5.24
CA PHE A 26 -8.92 8.71 6.32
C PHE A 26 -7.54 9.06 5.79
N GLN A 27 -6.75 9.75 6.64
CA GLN A 27 -5.35 10.04 6.38
C GLN A 27 -4.54 9.45 7.52
N GLU A 28 -3.40 8.82 7.20
CA GLU A 28 -2.51 8.22 8.19
C GLU A 28 -3.25 7.29 9.14
N ALA A 29 -4.15 6.45 8.58
CA ALA A 29 -4.97 5.55 9.38
C ALA A 29 -4.15 4.36 9.86
N PHE A 30 -4.29 4.02 11.14
CA PHE A 30 -3.69 2.82 11.72
C PHE A 30 -4.77 1.73 11.76
N LEU A 31 -4.47 0.58 11.15
CA LEU A 31 -5.44 -0.51 11.00
C LEU A 31 -4.89 -1.81 11.54
N TYR A 32 -5.77 -2.59 12.16
CA TYR A 32 -5.47 -3.93 12.63
C TYR A 32 -6.37 -4.94 11.92
N CYS A 33 -5.77 -6.00 11.42
CA CYS A 33 -6.50 -7.09 10.76
C CYS A 33 -6.56 -8.30 11.69
N ASP A 34 -7.76 -8.63 12.20
CA ASP A 34 -7.95 -9.74 13.11
C ASP A 34 -7.63 -11.08 12.46
N GLU A 35 -8.02 -11.26 11.20
CA GLU A 35 -7.78 -12.50 10.48
C GLU A 35 -6.28 -12.76 10.29
N LEU A 36 -5.48 -11.74 10.04
CA LEU A 36 -4.06 -11.86 9.80
C LEU A 36 -3.20 -11.57 11.04
N GLU A 37 -3.83 -11.17 12.14
CA GLU A 37 -3.17 -10.86 13.41
C GLU A 37 -2.01 -9.86 13.23
N THR A 38 -2.26 -8.80 12.44
CA THR A 38 -1.22 -7.83 12.09
C THR A 38 -1.79 -6.42 12.10
N ALA A 39 -0.96 -5.46 12.43
CA ALA A 39 -1.34 -4.04 12.41
C ALA A 39 -0.39 -3.26 11.50
N GLY A 40 -0.88 -2.14 10.98
CA GLY A 40 -0.08 -1.28 10.13
C GLY A 40 -0.72 0.08 9.88
N GLN A 41 -0.01 0.95 9.19
CA GLN A 41 -0.45 2.29 8.88
C GLN A 41 -0.56 2.47 7.36
N VAL A 42 -1.64 3.12 6.93
CA VAL A 42 -1.87 3.48 5.53
C VAL A 42 -1.86 5.00 5.42
N ASP A 43 -1.32 5.53 4.33
CA ASP A 43 -1.24 6.98 4.14
C ASP A 43 -2.61 7.60 3.90
N VAL A 44 -3.40 7.06 2.97
CA VAL A 44 -4.73 7.60 2.64
C VAL A 44 -5.69 6.47 2.30
N ILE A 45 -6.93 6.59 2.76
CA ILE A 45 -8.07 5.83 2.26
C ILE A 45 -9.02 6.84 1.65
N GLY A 46 -9.25 6.75 0.35
CA GLY A 46 -10.09 7.69 -0.36
C GLY A 46 -10.37 7.23 -1.77
N GLU A 47 -11.04 8.08 -2.54
CA GLU A 47 -11.35 7.76 -3.93
C GLU A 47 -10.22 8.18 -4.84
N TYR A 48 -9.72 7.25 -5.64
CA TYR A 48 -8.75 7.52 -6.70
C TYR A 48 -9.43 7.22 -8.03
N GLU A 49 -9.56 8.24 -8.86
CA GLU A 49 -10.30 8.17 -10.13
C GLU A 49 -11.73 7.64 -9.91
N GLY A 50 -12.37 8.09 -8.82
CA GLY A 50 -13.75 7.72 -8.50
C GLY A 50 -13.94 6.35 -7.86
N LYS A 51 -12.87 5.64 -7.55
CA LYS A 51 -12.93 4.31 -6.94
C LYS A 51 -12.27 4.34 -5.56
N LEU A 52 -12.95 3.80 -4.54
CA LEU A 52 -12.40 3.75 -3.19
C LEU A 52 -11.14 2.90 -3.17
N SER A 53 -10.07 3.46 -2.61
CA SER A 53 -8.73 2.89 -2.73
C SER A 53 -7.92 3.05 -1.45
N ILE A 54 -6.97 2.15 -1.27
CA ILE A 54 -5.84 2.35 -0.35
C ILE A 54 -4.75 3.03 -1.18
N ILE A 55 -4.30 4.18 -0.72
CA ILE A 55 -3.31 4.99 -1.45
C ILE A 55 -2.07 5.14 -0.58
N ASP A 56 -0.93 4.74 -1.11
CA ASP A 56 0.35 4.80 -0.42
C ASP A 56 1.32 5.67 -1.21
N PHE A 57 2.03 6.55 -0.52
CA PHE A 57 2.98 7.48 -1.12
C PHE A 57 4.40 7.03 -0.80
N LYS A 58 5.22 6.93 -1.82
CA LYS A 58 6.63 6.55 -1.68
C LYS A 58 7.50 7.57 -2.42
N THR A 59 8.77 7.61 -2.05
CA THR A 59 9.76 8.40 -2.79
C THR A 59 10.89 7.48 -3.20
N SER A 60 11.53 7.77 -4.32
CA SER A 60 12.62 6.97 -4.84
C SER A 60 13.59 7.84 -5.65
N ARG A 61 14.87 7.48 -5.62
CA ARG A 61 15.87 8.16 -6.43
C ARG A 61 15.77 7.76 -7.90
N LYS A 62 15.28 6.54 -8.17
CA LYS A 62 15.16 6.01 -9.52
C LYS A 62 13.79 5.41 -9.71
N PRO A 63 13.29 5.33 -10.96
CA PRO A 63 12.04 4.64 -11.24
C PRO A 63 12.08 3.19 -10.76
N LYS A 64 10.95 2.69 -10.27
CA LYS A 64 10.80 1.33 -9.78
C LYS A 64 10.11 0.45 -10.82
N LYS A 65 10.48 -0.83 -10.85
CA LYS A 65 9.78 -1.84 -11.64
C LYS A 65 8.71 -2.50 -10.77
N VAL A 66 7.63 -2.94 -11.40
CA VAL A 66 6.53 -3.60 -10.70
C VAL A 66 7.04 -4.75 -9.82
N GLU A 67 7.96 -5.55 -10.34
CA GLU A 67 8.50 -6.72 -9.63
C GLU A 67 9.20 -6.35 -8.32
N TRP A 68 9.67 -5.12 -8.19
CA TRP A 68 10.41 -4.68 -7.01
C TRP A 68 9.51 -4.15 -5.90
N ILE A 69 8.23 -3.91 -6.20
CA ILE A 69 7.32 -3.29 -5.26
C ILE A 69 6.07 -4.12 -4.94
N THR A 70 6.11 -5.42 -5.25
CA THR A 70 4.98 -6.32 -4.94
C THR A 70 4.68 -6.38 -3.46
N ASN A 71 5.69 -6.19 -2.61
CA ASN A 71 5.48 -6.13 -1.16
C ASN A 71 4.62 -4.91 -0.77
N TYR A 72 4.71 -3.80 -1.49
CA TYR A 72 3.83 -2.65 -1.25
C TYR A 72 2.38 -2.99 -1.61
N PHE A 73 2.19 -3.74 -2.70
CA PHE A 73 0.86 -4.19 -3.11
C PHE A 73 0.25 -5.11 -2.06
N MET A 74 1.03 -6.04 -1.53
CA MET A 74 0.59 -6.94 -0.46
C MET A 74 0.24 -6.16 0.81
N GLN A 75 1.02 -5.15 1.15
CA GLN A 75 0.78 -4.30 2.31
C GLN A 75 -0.54 -3.54 2.17
N CYS A 76 -0.79 -2.97 1.00
CA CYS A 76 -2.06 -2.27 0.73
C CYS A 76 -3.25 -3.23 0.78
N SER A 77 -3.08 -4.44 0.29
CA SER A 77 -4.13 -5.46 0.33
C SER A 77 -4.47 -5.86 1.76
N PHE A 78 -3.45 -5.97 2.61
CA PHE A 78 -3.64 -6.19 4.04
C PHE A 78 -4.46 -5.06 4.67
N TYR A 79 -4.12 -3.80 4.35
CA TYR A 79 -4.85 -2.66 4.88
C TYR A 79 -6.30 -2.63 4.40
N ALA A 80 -6.55 -3.01 3.15
CA ALA A 80 -7.91 -3.11 2.62
C ALA A 80 -8.72 -4.14 3.41
N LYS A 81 -8.11 -5.28 3.73
CA LYS A 81 -8.76 -6.31 4.53
C LYS A 81 -9.04 -5.85 5.94
N ALA A 82 -8.09 -5.17 6.57
CA ALA A 82 -8.26 -4.62 7.92
C ALA A 82 -9.40 -3.61 7.97
N PHE A 83 -9.50 -2.75 6.95
CA PHE A 83 -10.57 -1.76 6.86
C PHE A 83 -11.93 -2.43 6.69
N GLU A 84 -12.01 -3.45 5.85
CA GLU A 84 -13.25 -4.21 5.64
C GLU A 84 -13.72 -4.86 6.93
N GLU A 85 -12.81 -5.42 7.71
CA GLU A 85 -13.15 -6.04 9.00
C GLU A 85 -13.69 -5.01 10.00
N ARG A 86 -13.16 -3.78 9.98
CA ARG A 86 -13.57 -2.73 10.91
C ARG A 86 -14.86 -2.05 10.51
N THR A 87 -15.13 -1.92 9.22
CA THR A 87 -16.23 -1.08 8.72
C THR A 87 -17.26 -1.82 7.89
N GLY A 88 -16.93 -3.02 7.42
CA GLY A 88 -17.77 -3.75 6.47
C GLY A 88 -17.65 -3.21 5.04
N VAL A 89 -16.84 -2.19 4.81
CA VAL A 89 -16.68 -1.58 3.50
C VAL A 89 -15.51 -2.23 2.75
N GLN A 90 -15.78 -2.66 1.53
CA GLN A 90 -14.80 -3.34 0.69
C GLN A 90 -14.00 -2.32 -0.12
N ILE A 91 -12.67 -2.41 -0.07
CA ILE A 91 -11.77 -1.58 -0.86
C ILE A 91 -11.06 -2.49 -1.86
N GLU A 92 -11.41 -2.37 -3.14
CA GLU A 92 -10.91 -3.27 -4.17
C GLU A 92 -9.65 -2.78 -4.87
N GLN A 93 -9.34 -1.48 -4.77
CA GLN A 93 -8.20 -0.90 -5.48
C GLN A 93 -7.12 -0.43 -4.52
N GLY A 94 -5.87 -0.75 -4.87
CA GLY A 94 -4.70 -0.16 -4.25
C GLY A 94 -3.96 0.72 -5.23
N VAL A 95 -3.36 1.79 -4.74
CA VAL A 95 -2.61 2.73 -5.57
C VAL A 95 -1.31 3.07 -4.86
N ILE A 96 -0.19 2.86 -5.55
CA ILE A 96 1.12 3.30 -5.08
C ILE A 96 1.55 4.48 -5.94
N LEU A 97 1.75 5.63 -5.29
CA LEU A 97 2.24 6.83 -5.94
C LEU A 97 3.70 7.02 -5.55
N ILE A 98 4.60 6.97 -6.53
CA ILE A 98 6.03 7.09 -6.27
C ILE A 98 6.55 8.39 -6.88
N GLY A 99 7.01 9.30 -6.01
CA GLY A 99 7.74 10.47 -6.46
C GLY A 99 9.17 10.07 -6.76
N VAL A 100 9.60 10.29 -8.00
CA VAL A 100 10.93 9.89 -8.47
C VAL A 100 11.80 11.12 -8.65
N ASP A 101 12.99 11.09 -8.06
CA ASP A 101 13.92 12.20 -8.12
C ASP A 101 14.36 12.46 -9.57
N GLY A 102 14.12 13.67 -10.07
CA GLY A 102 14.50 14.07 -11.42
C GLY A 102 13.71 13.43 -12.55
N SER A 103 12.57 12.78 -12.25
CA SER A 103 11.72 12.11 -13.24
C SER A 103 10.26 12.32 -12.92
N GLU A 104 9.40 11.92 -13.86
CA GLU A 104 7.96 11.96 -13.61
C GLU A 104 7.56 10.95 -12.54
N PRO A 105 6.54 11.26 -11.73
CA PRO A 105 6.03 10.31 -10.76
C PRO A 105 5.48 9.05 -11.42
N GLN A 106 5.55 7.95 -10.70
CA GLN A 106 4.98 6.68 -11.15
C GLN A 106 3.69 6.40 -10.39
N VAL A 107 2.72 5.85 -11.10
CA VAL A 107 1.43 5.44 -10.54
C VAL A 107 1.23 3.96 -10.82
N PHE A 108 1.07 3.16 -9.76
CA PHE A 108 0.77 1.74 -9.89
C PHE A 108 -0.59 1.47 -9.26
N LYS A 109 -1.53 0.96 -10.07
CA LYS A 109 -2.87 0.57 -9.60
C LYS A 109 -3.00 -0.94 -9.69
N PHE A 110 -3.65 -1.53 -8.71
CA PHE A 110 -3.78 -2.99 -8.65
C PHE A 110 -5.05 -3.38 -7.89
N ASP A 111 -5.46 -4.63 -8.07
CA ASP A 111 -6.59 -5.22 -7.37
C ASP A 111 -6.09 -5.77 -6.03
N THR A 112 -6.68 -5.31 -4.94
CA THR A 112 -6.26 -5.70 -3.60
C THR A 112 -6.52 -7.18 -3.31
N SER A 113 -7.57 -7.77 -3.86
CA SER A 113 -7.89 -9.18 -3.61
C SER A 113 -6.84 -10.13 -4.16
N GLU A 114 -6.24 -9.78 -5.28
CA GLU A 114 -5.21 -10.59 -5.93
C GLU A 114 -3.97 -10.75 -5.05
N TYR A 115 -3.50 -9.65 -4.49
CA TYR A 115 -2.28 -9.66 -3.67
C TYR A 115 -2.54 -10.12 -2.24
N LEU A 116 -3.78 -10.02 -1.76
CA LEU A 116 -4.12 -10.51 -0.43
C LEU A 116 -3.96 -12.04 -0.34
N GLU A 117 -4.39 -12.76 -1.35
CA GLU A 117 -4.23 -14.21 -1.37
C GLU A 117 -2.75 -14.61 -1.39
N HIS A 118 -1.95 -13.88 -2.13
CA HIS A 118 -0.50 -14.10 -2.15
C HIS A 118 0.12 -13.86 -0.77
N PHE A 119 -0.28 -12.80 -0.11
CA PHE A 119 0.21 -12.47 1.24
C PHE A 119 -0.15 -13.56 2.24
N LYS A 120 -1.39 -14.06 2.19
CA LYS A 120 -1.83 -15.16 3.07
C LYS A 120 -1.00 -16.41 2.86
N ALA A 121 -0.71 -16.78 1.61
CA ALA A 121 0.09 -17.94 1.30
C ALA A 121 1.51 -17.84 1.86
N VAL A 122 2.13 -16.68 1.72
CA VAL A 122 3.47 -16.43 2.25
C VAL A 122 3.48 -16.52 3.77
N ARG A 123 2.46 -15.95 4.42
CA ARG A 123 2.36 -15.97 5.87
C ARG A 123 2.16 -17.37 6.43
N GLU A 124 1.33 -18.17 5.79
CA GLU A 124 1.11 -19.56 6.22
C GLU A 124 2.39 -20.38 6.09
N LYS A 125 3.12 -20.19 5.00
CA LYS A 125 4.40 -20.87 4.82
C LYS A 125 5.40 -20.48 5.90
N TYR A 126 5.45 -19.20 6.28
CA TYR A 126 6.32 -18.74 7.35
C TYR A 126 5.94 -19.36 8.69
N LYS A 127 4.65 -19.46 8.99
CA LYS A 127 4.17 -20.09 10.22
C LYS A 127 4.59 -21.55 10.29
N GLU A 128 4.44 -22.30 9.21
CA GLU A 128 4.85 -23.72 9.16
C GLU A 128 6.34 -23.89 9.47
N ILE A 129 7.18 -23.06 8.87
CA ILE A 129 8.62 -23.11 9.11
C ILE A 129 8.93 -22.82 10.57
N HIS A 130 8.27 -21.82 11.15
CA HIS A 130 8.48 -21.43 12.54
C HIS A 130 8.04 -22.51 13.52
N GLU A 131 6.89 -23.15 13.28
CA GLU A 131 6.38 -24.24 14.09
C GLU A 131 7.29 -25.47 14.03
N GLN A 132 7.82 -25.80 12.85
CA GLN A 132 8.77 -26.90 12.71
C GLN A 132 10.05 -26.65 13.49
N LYS A 133 10.57 -25.42 13.50
CA LYS A 133 11.74 -25.08 14.29
C LYS A 133 11.47 -25.20 15.79
N THR A 134 10.29 -24.80 16.24
CA THR A 134 9.91 -24.91 17.64
C THR A 134 9.84 -26.37 18.09
N VAL A 135 9.26 -27.25 17.26
CA VAL A 135 9.16 -28.68 17.53
C VAL A 135 10.54 -29.32 17.61
N HIS A 136 11.46 -28.96 16.72
CA HIS A 136 12.81 -29.52 16.70
C HIS A 136 13.66 -29.06 17.89
N ASN A 137 13.35 -27.92 18.47
CA ASN A 137 14.10 -27.37 19.60
C ASN A 137 13.60 -27.89 20.97
N ASN A 138 12.53 -28.66 20.97
CA ASN A 138 12.02 -29.32 22.16
C ASN A 138 12.55 -30.76 22.22
#